data_5d7ba06f699ce994947c0c5fb5ad9749
#
_entry.id   5d7ba06f699ce994947c0c5fb5ad9749
#
_cell.length_a   1.000
_cell.length_b   1.000
_cell.length_c   1.000
_cell.angle_alpha   90.00
_cell.angle_beta   90.00
_cell.angle_gamma   90.00
#
_symmetry.space_group_name_H-M   'P 1'
#
loop_
_entity.id
_entity.type
_entity.pdbx_description
1 polymer ?
#
loop_
_entity_poly.entity_id
_entity_poly.type
_entity_poly.pdbx_seq_one_letter_code
_entity_poly.pdbx_strand_id
1 'polypeptide(L)'
;MQLYFLTISGLAIARSTLAQWVGNCGVQLQPLVDALREAVLTHGVVHADETPVQMLTPGAKKTHRAYVWAYATSQFSGLAAVVYDFSPSRSGEHARAFLQDWKGKLVCDDFAGYKASFDLGITEIGCMAHARRKFFDLHVANKSQLA
;
A
#
# COMPACT_ATOMS: atom_id res chain seq x y z
N MET A 1 35.67 -1.24 -7.48
CA MET A 1 34.52 -1.41 -6.52
C MET A 1 34.32 -0.08 -5.80
N GLN A 2 33.35 0.72 -6.24
CA GLN A 2 33.13 2.07 -5.69
C GLN A 2 32.32 1.90 -4.41
N LEU A 3 32.98 2.06 -3.27
CA LEU A 3 32.31 2.09 -1.95
C LEU A 3 31.52 3.39 -1.86
N TYR A 4 30.21 3.30 -1.97
CA TYR A 4 29.31 4.45 -1.77
C TYR A 4 29.15 4.70 -0.26
N PHE A 5 29.86 5.71 0.24
CA PHE A 5 29.68 6.21 1.60
C PHE A 5 28.77 7.44 1.60
N LEU A 6 27.94 7.57 2.62
CA LEU A 6 27.30 8.83 2.96
C LEU A 6 28.11 9.48 4.08
N THR A 7 28.59 10.71 3.86
CA THR A 7 29.30 11.47 4.89
C THR A 7 28.31 12.37 5.60
N ILE A 8 28.02 12.07 6.85
CA ILE A 8 27.17 12.89 7.72
C ILE A 8 28.04 13.38 8.86
N SER A 9 28.17 14.70 9.04
CA SER A 9 28.94 15.32 10.11
C SER A 9 30.39 14.80 10.23
N GLY A 10 31.06 14.51 9.10
CA GLY A 10 32.43 13.99 9.08
C GLY A 10 32.57 12.47 9.28
N LEU A 11 31.48 11.75 9.49
CA LEU A 11 31.46 10.27 9.59
C LEU A 11 31.14 9.66 8.23
N ALA A 12 32.00 8.75 7.75
CA ALA A 12 31.74 7.98 6.53
C ALA A 12 31.04 6.66 6.88
N ILE A 13 29.74 6.54 6.55
CA ILE A 13 28.96 5.34 6.81
C ILE A 13 28.67 4.62 5.48
N ALA A 14 28.94 3.32 5.43
CA ALA A 14 28.61 2.50 4.27
C ALA A 14 27.10 2.45 4.04
N ARG A 15 26.64 2.55 2.79
CA ARG A 15 25.21 2.46 2.44
C ARG A 15 24.58 1.15 2.89
N SER A 16 25.34 0.04 2.85
CA SER A 16 24.90 -1.27 3.35
C SER A 16 24.59 -1.23 4.84
N THR A 17 25.39 -0.53 5.64
CA THR A 17 25.16 -0.35 7.08
C THR A 17 23.87 0.43 7.34
N LEU A 18 23.64 1.52 6.60
CA LEU A 18 22.40 2.29 6.72
C LEU A 18 21.19 1.45 6.32
N ALA A 19 21.27 0.71 5.22
CA ALA A 19 20.19 -0.18 4.78
C ALA A 19 19.88 -1.26 5.84
N GLN A 20 20.91 -1.82 6.46
CA GLN A 20 20.74 -2.81 7.55
C GLN A 20 20.08 -2.18 8.77
N TRP A 21 20.47 -0.95 9.16
CA TRP A 21 19.82 -0.25 10.28
C TRP A 21 18.35 0.01 10.01
N VAL A 22 18.00 0.48 8.81
CA VAL A 22 16.60 0.70 8.40
C VAL A 22 15.82 -0.62 8.46
N GLY A 23 16.38 -1.71 7.94
CA GLY A 23 15.74 -3.03 8.00
C GLY A 23 15.53 -3.51 9.45
N ASN A 24 16.54 -3.36 10.32
CA ASN A 24 16.42 -3.73 11.72
C ASN A 24 15.36 -2.89 12.45
N CYS A 25 15.31 -1.58 12.19
CA CYS A 25 14.27 -0.70 12.75
C CYS A 25 12.88 -1.14 12.28
N GLY A 26 12.72 -1.49 10.99
CA GLY A 26 11.46 -1.99 10.46
C GLY A 26 10.98 -3.23 11.20
N VAL A 27 11.86 -4.21 11.43
CA VAL A 27 11.52 -5.42 12.20
C VAL A 27 11.11 -5.10 13.64
N GLN A 28 11.82 -4.18 14.30
CA GLN A 28 11.52 -3.78 15.68
C GLN A 28 10.21 -2.97 15.79
N LEU A 29 9.80 -2.27 14.73
CA LEU A 29 8.56 -1.52 14.67
C LEU A 29 7.34 -2.38 14.28
N GLN A 30 7.55 -3.63 13.86
CA GLN A 30 6.46 -4.51 13.43
C GLN A 30 5.32 -4.63 14.46
N PRO A 31 5.57 -4.78 15.78
CA PRO A 31 4.47 -4.85 16.75
C PRO A 31 3.58 -3.59 16.78
N LEU A 32 4.14 -2.41 16.50
CA LEU A 32 3.36 -1.17 16.40
C LEU A 32 2.51 -1.15 15.12
N VAL A 33 3.05 -1.65 14.02
CA VAL A 33 2.31 -1.78 12.75
C VAL A 33 1.17 -2.78 12.91
N ASP A 34 1.40 -3.91 13.60
CA ASP A 34 0.38 -4.91 13.88
C ASP A 34 -0.75 -4.33 14.74
N ALA A 35 -0.41 -3.61 15.82
CA ALA A 35 -1.38 -2.92 16.66
C ALA A 35 -2.17 -1.84 15.89
N LEU A 36 -1.51 -1.09 15.00
CA LEU A 36 -2.18 -0.11 14.15
C LEU A 36 -3.12 -0.79 13.15
N ARG A 37 -2.72 -1.92 12.57
CA ARG A 37 -3.59 -2.73 11.71
C ARG A 37 -4.83 -3.19 12.46
N GLU A 38 -4.68 -3.72 13.66
CA GLU A 38 -5.81 -4.13 14.51
C GLU A 38 -6.74 -2.92 14.75
N ALA A 39 -6.19 -1.77 15.14
CA ALA A 39 -6.98 -0.57 15.36
C ALA A 39 -7.74 -0.12 14.09
N VAL A 40 -7.13 -0.16 12.91
CA VAL A 40 -7.80 0.16 11.64
C VAL A 40 -8.94 -0.82 11.36
N LEU A 41 -8.73 -2.11 11.60
CA LEU A 41 -9.72 -3.16 11.35
C LEU A 41 -10.86 -3.22 12.39
N THR A 42 -10.81 -2.43 13.49
CA THR A 42 -11.98 -2.24 14.36
C THR A 42 -13.05 -1.35 13.71
N HIS A 43 -12.68 -0.57 12.69
CA HIS A 43 -13.60 0.32 12.01
C HIS A 43 -14.42 -0.42 10.94
N GLY A 44 -15.69 -0.02 10.79
CA GLY A 44 -16.62 -0.63 9.84
C GLY A 44 -16.39 -0.21 8.38
N VAL A 45 -15.52 0.78 8.11
CA VAL A 45 -15.18 1.28 6.77
C VAL A 45 -13.67 1.43 6.67
N VAL A 46 -13.07 0.78 5.68
CA VAL A 46 -11.65 0.88 5.35
C VAL A 46 -11.50 1.23 3.88
N HIS A 47 -10.61 2.15 3.56
CA HIS A 47 -10.19 2.47 2.21
C HIS A 47 -8.95 1.66 1.87
N ALA A 48 -8.90 1.05 0.69
CA ALA A 48 -7.76 0.31 0.20
C ALA A 48 -7.33 0.79 -1.19
N ASP A 49 -6.04 0.91 -1.39
CA ASP A 49 -5.41 1.24 -2.67
C ASP A 49 -4.03 0.60 -2.73
N GLU A 50 -3.54 0.28 -3.93
CA GLU A 50 -2.21 -0.26 -4.11
C GLU A 50 -1.42 0.52 -5.15
N THR A 51 -0.17 0.83 -4.83
CA THR A 51 0.76 1.57 -5.67
C THR A 51 1.93 0.69 -6.10
N PRO A 52 2.24 0.60 -7.41
CA PRO A 52 3.40 -0.15 -7.87
C PRO A 52 4.70 0.57 -7.48
N VAL A 53 5.65 -0.19 -6.98
CA VAL A 53 7.01 0.27 -6.65
C VAL A 53 8.05 -0.61 -7.31
N GLN A 54 9.21 -0.01 -7.63
CA GLN A 54 10.31 -0.75 -8.21
C GLN A 54 11.23 -1.30 -7.12
N MET A 55 11.33 -2.61 -7.03
CA MET A 55 12.18 -3.30 -6.07
C MET A 55 13.48 -3.76 -6.76
N LEU A 56 14.62 -3.46 -6.16
CA LEU A 56 15.90 -3.99 -6.59
C LEU A 56 16.02 -5.46 -6.17
N THR A 57 16.39 -6.30 -7.13
CA THR A 57 16.70 -7.71 -6.85
C THR A 57 18.20 -7.91 -6.98
N PRO A 58 18.92 -8.26 -5.90
CA PRO A 58 20.35 -8.51 -5.95
C PRO A 58 20.70 -9.53 -7.04
N GLY A 59 21.69 -9.20 -7.87
CA GLY A 59 22.12 -10.05 -8.99
C GLY A 59 21.26 -9.97 -10.26
N ALA A 60 20.10 -9.37 -10.23
CA ALA A 60 19.28 -9.15 -11.42
C ALA A 60 19.68 -7.86 -12.15
N LYS A 61 19.59 -7.87 -13.49
CA LYS A 61 19.86 -6.67 -14.32
C LYS A 61 18.64 -5.72 -14.39
N LYS A 62 17.48 -6.14 -13.88
CA LYS A 62 16.23 -5.39 -13.95
C LYS A 62 15.59 -5.32 -12.55
N THR A 63 14.87 -4.24 -12.30
CA THR A 63 14.00 -4.14 -11.13
C THR A 63 12.79 -5.07 -11.26
N HIS A 64 12.28 -5.54 -10.14
CA HIS A 64 11.03 -6.24 -10.04
C HIS A 64 9.92 -5.25 -9.64
N ARG A 65 8.73 -5.37 -10.23
CA ARG A 65 7.57 -4.58 -9.83
C ARG A 65 6.93 -5.22 -8.61
N ALA A 66 7.06 -4.55 -7.48
CA ALA A 66 6.40 -4.86 -6.22
C ALA A 66 5.28 -3.83 -5.95
N TYR A 67 4.55 -3.97 -4.85
CA TYR A 67 3.41 -3.10 -4.52
C TYR A 67 3.44 -2.69 -3.05
N VAL A 68 3.04 -1.46 -2.80
CA VAL A 68 2.70 -0.96 -1.46
C VAL A 68 1.19 -0.79 -1.42
N TRP A 69 0.56 -1.47 -0.48
CA TRP A 69 -0.86 -1.40 -0.19
C TRP A 69 -1.07 -0.40 0.94
N ALA A 70 -2.04 0.46 0.80
CA ALA A 70 -2.44 1.41 1.83
C ALA A 70 -3.85 1.07 2.30
N TYR A 71 -4.02 0.90 3.61
CA TYR A 71 -5.32 0.68 4.24
C TYR A 71 -5.58 1.83 5.22
N ALA A 72 -6.58 2.65 4.93
CA ALA A 72 -6.87 3.85 5.68
C ALA A 72 -8.27 3.81 6.29
N THR A 73 -8.40 4.38 7.47
CA THR A 73 -9.72 4.63 8.07
C THR A 73 -10.47 5.72 7.29
N SER A 74 -11.79 5.72 7.38
CA SER A 74 -12.62 6.79 6.82
C SER A 74 -12.33 8.12 7.52
N GLN A 75 -12.43 9.24 6.78
CA GLN A 75 -12.35 10.59 7.35
C GLN A 75 -13.43 10.88 8.42
N PHE A 76 -14.48 10.07 8.47
CA PHE A 76 -15.57 10.17 9.46
C PHE A 76 -15.35 9.25 10.67
N SER A 77 -14.26 8.49 10.71
CA SER A 77 -13.93 7.66 11.87
C SER A 77 -13.25 8.49 12.95
N GLY A 78 -13.37 8.06 14.21
CA GLY A 78 -12.71 8.72 15.34
C GLY A 78 -11.18 8.58 15.35
N LEU A 79 -10.64 7.73 14.49
CA LEU A 79 -9.20 7.51 14.31
C LEU A 79 -8.83 7.87 12.86
N ALA A 80 -7.93 8.81 12.67
CA ALA A 80 -7.30 9.09 11.37
C ALA A 80 -5.98 8.29 11.29
N ALA A 81 -6.00 7.16 10.59
CA ALA A 81 -4.86 6.27 10.49
C ALA A 81 -4.73 5.66 9.09
N VAL A 82 -3.49 5.34 8.71
CA VAL A 82 -3.18 4.56 7.52
C VAL A 82 -2.11 3.52 7.85
N VAL A 83 -2.31 2.30 7.39
CA VAL A 83 -1.32 1.21 7.47
C VAL A 83 -0.82 0.92 6.07
N TYR A 84 0.48 0.81 5.93
CA TYR A 84 1.11 0.38 4.69
C TYR A 84 1.58 -1.06 4.82
N ASP A 85 1.27 -1.86 3.83
CA ASP A 85 1.75 -3.23 3.67
C ASP A 85 2.53 -3.37 2.36
N PHE A 86 3.61 -4.14 2.37
CA PHE A 86 4.44 -4.36 1.20
C PHE A 86 4.27 -5.77 0.69
N SER A 87 4.15 -5.92 -0.64
CA SER A 87 4.13 -7.23 -1.27
C SER A 87 4.97 -7.29 -2.55
N PRO A 88 5.57 -8.45 -2.86
CA PRO A 88 6.35 -8.62 -4.08
C PRO A 88 5.49 -8.74 -5.34
N SER A 89 4.16 -8.84 -5.21
CA SER A 89 3.23 -9.01 -6.32
C SER A 89 1.91 -8.29 -6.07
N ARG A 90 1.08 -8.12 -7.12
CA ARG A 90 -0.29 -7.60 -7.03
C ARG A 90 -1.32 -8.72 -6.81
N SER A 91 -0.95 -9.80 -6.13
CA SER A 91 -1.91 -10.88 -5.85
C SER A 91 -2.95 -10.44 -4.82
N GLY A 92 -4.23 -10.74 -5.08
CA GLY A 92 -5.30 -10.49 -4.11
C GLY A 92 -5.17 -11.27 -2.79
N GLU A 93 -4.26 -12.25 -2.72
CA GLU A 93 -3.91 -12.95 -1.47
C GLU A 93 -3.36 -12.00 -0.42
N HIS A 94 -2.60 -10.96 -0.82
CA HIS A 94 -2.04 -9.97 0.10
C HIS A 94 -3.17 -9.18 0.78
N ALA A 95 -4.15 -8.71 0.03
CA ALA A 95 -5.31 -8.03 0.58
C ALA A 95 -6.11 -8.94 1.52
N ARG A 96 -6.33 -10.21 1.15
CA ARG A 96 -7.01 -11.20 2.02
C ARG A 96 -6.22 -11.48 3.29
N ALA A 97 -4.91 -11.62 3.20
CA ALA A 97 -4.04 -11.82 4.38
C ALA A 97 -4.07 -10.61 5.32
N PHE A 98 -4.16 -9.40 4.78
CA PHE A 98 -4.31 -8.19 5.58
C PHE A 98 -5.68 -8.11 6.25
N LEU A 99 -6.77 -8.30 5.49
CA LEU A 99 -8.14 -8.14 5.97
C LEU A 99 -8.61 -9.29 6.85
N GLN A 100 -8.09 -10.50 6.64
CA GLN A 100 -8.45 -11.73 7.39
C GLN A 100 -9.99 -11.90 7.53
N ASP A 101 -10.48 -11.99 8.77
CA ASP A 101 -11.88 -12.20 9.09
C ASP A 101 -12.70 -10.89 9.20
N TRP A 102 -12.12 -9.76 8.84
CA TRP A 102 -12.82 -8.47 8.87
C TRP A 102 -14.01 -8.46 7.91
N LYS A 103 -15.16 -7.94 8.35
CA LYS A 103 -16.45 -7.95 7.65
C LYS A 103 -17.05 -6.54 7.51
N GLY A 104 -16.26 -5.58 7.14
CA GLY A 104 -16.74 -4.21 6.96
C GLY A 104 -17.00 -3.84 5.51
N LYS A 105 -17.00 -2.54 5.25
CA LYS A 105 -17.15 -1.93 3.93
C LYS A 105 -15.77 -1.51 3.40
N LEU A 106 -15.32 -2.12 2.32
CA LEU A 106 -14.04 -1.82 1.67
C LEU A 106 -14.26 -0.83 0.54
N VAL A 107 -13.72 0.38 0.68
CA VAL A 107 -13.72 1.39 -0.38
C VAL A 107 -12.45 1.20 -1.21
N CYS A 108 -12.60 0.71 -2.43
CA CYS A 108 -11.46 0.40 -3.32
C CYS A 108 -11.78 0.73 -4.78
N ASP A 109 -10.80 0.58 -5.64
CA ASP A 109 -11.00 0.58 -7.09
C ASP A 109 -11.59 -0.78 -7.57
N ASP A 110 -11.77 -0.92 -8.88
CA ASP A 110 -12.30 -2.16 -9.48
C ASP A 110 -11.20 -3.23 -9.70
N PHE A 111 -10.20 -3.29 -8.86
CA PHE A 111 -9.16 -4.30 -8.98
C PHE A 111 -9.70 -5.70 -8.65
N ALA A 112 -9.52 -6.62 -9.60
CA ALA A 112 -10.03 -7.99 -9.49
C ALA A 112 -9.49 -8.77 -8.26
N GLY A 113 -8.34 -8.36 -7.70
CA GLY A 113 -7.76 -8.99 -6.52
C GLY A 113 -8.59 -8.87 -5.25
N TYR A 114 -9.49 -7.88 -5.17
CA TYR A 114 -10.41 -7.73 -4.03
C TYR A 114 -11.65 -8.62 -4.13
N LYS A 115 -12.03 -9.10 -5.33
CA LYS A 115 -13.31 -9.80 -5.56
C LYS A 115 -13.53 -11.02 -4.65
N ALA A 116 -12.49 -11.84 -4.46
CA ALA A 116 -12.59 -12.98 -3.55
C ALA A 116 -12.83 -12.60 -2.07
N SER A 117 -12.51 -11.37 -1.65
CA SER A 117 -12.81 -10.86 -0.31
C SER A 117 -14.29 -10.56 -0.13
N PHE A 118 -14.96 -10.15 -1.21
CA PHE A 118 -16.40 -9.86 -1.19
C PHE A 118 -17.23 -11.14 -1.05
N ASP A 119 -16.80 -12.23 -1.69
CA ASP A 119 -17.41 -13.55 -1.52
C ASP A 119 -17.31 -14.05 -0.07
N LEU A 120 -16.32 -13.57 0.68
CA LEU A 120 -16.10 -13.88 2.09
C LEU A 120 -16.90 -12.97 3.05
N GLY A 121 -17.72 -12.05 2.54
CA GLY A 121 -18.64 -11.22 3.32
C GLY A 121 -18.19 -9.78 3.58
N ILE A 122 -17.14 -9.30 2.90
CA ILE A 122 -16.79 -7.88 2.87
C ILE A 122 -17.72 -7.18 1.87
N THR A 123 -18.25 -6.00 2.22
CA THR A 123 -19.07 -5.20 1.32
C THR A 123 -18.19 -4.31 0.43
N GLU A 124 -18.31 -4.46 -0.88
CA GLU A 124 -17.62 -3.60 -1.86
C GLU A 124 -18.24 -2.21 -1.91
N ILE A 125 -17.40 -1.17 -1.85
CA ILE A 125 -17.77 0.23 -2.11
C ILE A 125 -16.83 0.78 -3.17
N GLY A 126 -17.37 1.25 -4.29
CA GLY A 126 -16.57 1.85 -5.36
C GLY A 126 -15.96 3.19 -4.94
N CYS A 127 -14.67 3.35 -5.18
CA CYS A 127 -13.95 4.60 -4.90
C CYS A 127 -14.31 5.68 -5.92
N MET A 128 -15.02 6.74 -5.47
CA MET A 128 -15.43 7.85 -6.34
C MET A 128 -14.25 8.66 -6.90
N ALA A 129 -13.10 8.68 -6.22
CA ALA A 129 -11.90 9.33 -6.73
C ALA A 129 -11.37 8.60 -7.98
N HIS A 130 -11.39 7.26 -7.99
CA HIS A 130 -11.03 6.46 -9.17
C HIS A 130 -12.05 6.60 -10.30
N ALA A 131 -13.35 6.60 -9.99
CA ALA A 131 -14.39 6.86 -10.97
C ALA A 131 -14.21 8.25 -11.62
N ARG A 132 -14.03 9.29 -10.81
CA ARG A 132 -13.78 10.66 -11.31
C ARG A 132 -12.54 10.72 -12.20
N ARG A 133 -11.45 10.02 -11.85
CA ARG A 133 -10.21 9.99 -12.65
C ARG A 133 -10.49 9.48 -14.06
N LYS A 134 -11.29 8.42 -14.22
CA LYS A 134 -11.65 7.88 -15.55
C LYS A 134 -12.34 8.93 -16.43
N PHE A 135 -13.27 9.73 -15.89
CA PHE A 135 -13.90 10.82 -16.62
C PHE A 135 -12.92 11.95 -16.95
N PHE A 136 -12.07 12.31 -15.99
CA PHE A 136 -11.05 13.32 -16.20
C PHE A 136 -10.06 12.92 -17.31
N ASP A 137 -9.62 11.67 -17.33
CA ASP A 137 -8.71 11.15 -18.36
C ASP A 137 -9.35 11.18 -19.75
N LEU A 138 -10.65 10.86 -19.85
CA LEU A 138 -11.42 11.01 -21.10
C LEU A 138 -11.51 12.47 -21.55
N HIS A 139 -11.75 13.40 -20.62
CA HIS A 139 -11.77 14.82 -20.91
C HIS A 139 -10.42 15.30 -21.45
N VAL A 140 -9.31 14.93 -20.78
CA VAL A 140 -7.95 15.33 -21.21
C VAL A 140 -7.58 14.73 -22.56
N ALA A 141 -7.91 13.44 -22.80
CA ALA A 141 -7.57 12.77 -24.05
C ALA A 141 -8.37 13.25 -25.25
N ASN A 142 -9.67 13.51 -25.10
CA ASN A 142 -10.58 13.76 -26.19
C ASN A 142 -11.22 15.16 -26.15
N LYS A 143 -10.89 16.02 -25.18
CA LYS A 143 -11.58 17.29 -24.87
C LYS A 143 -13.11 17.13 -24.82
N SER A 144 -13.54 15.96 -24.34
CA SER A 144 -14.96 15.62 -24.21
C SER A 144 -15.66 16.58 -23.26
N GLN A 145 -16.80 17.12 -23.66
CA GLN A 145 -17.66 17.95 -22.80
C GLN A 145 -18.60 17.10 -21.94
N LEU A 146 -18.65 15.78 -22.16
CA LEU A 146 -19.49 14.81 -21.44
C LEU A 146 -18.73 14.10 -20.32
N ALA A 147 -17.44 14.38 -20.13
CA ALA A 147 -16.60 13.76 -19.12
C ALA A 147 -16.30 14.74 -17.98
#